data_2ceaf186e88a5526f492c4d6f1835ef3
#
_entry.id   2ceaf186e88a5526f492c4d6f1835ef3
#
_cell.length_a   1.000
_cell.length_b   1.000
_cell.length_c   1.000
_cell.angle_alpha   90.00
_cell.angle_beta   90.00
_cell.angle_gamma   90.00
#
_symmetry.space_group_name_H-M   'P 1'
#
loop_
_entity.id
_entity.type
_entity.pdbx_description
1 polymer ?
#
loop_
_entity_poly.entity_id
_entity_poly.type
_entity_poly.pdbx_seq_one_letter_code
_entity_poly.pdbx_strand_id
1 'polypeptide(L)'
;MTRAPILLLFALFLACVSHAAPIRVVVWDEQAPAAKKAYTNSIGEHIAEYLRTLPDLSVKSVSLNDPDQGLSDDTINNCDVLIWWSHTKNKAVPDDKVNQIVNRIKNGSLSLIVLHSALTSKVFIESMNERARSDAAKLIPAGAKTEYILPKAYKDPLPTDPLTPRVDIVTNWPEHNTLALVYLPICEITGWREDGKPSHVTTMLPDHPIARGVPKEFDIAQTEVYLEPFHVPKPDAVIFHEKYSSGEEFRTGMLWSVGKGKVFYFRPEHETFQGYFNPNILKIIGNAAEWMGKPGS
;
A
#
# COMPACT_ATOMS: atom_id res chain seq x y z
N MET A 1 62.03 -10.43 50.47
CA MET A 1 60.65 -10.74 50.11
C MET A 1 60.08 -9.54 49.34
N THR A 2 60.21 -9.55 48.03
CA THR A 2 59.81 -8.46 47.15
C THR A 2 58.46 -8.82 46.55
N ARG A 3 57.43 -8.04 46.84
CA ARG A 3 56.05 -8.20 46.26
C ARG A 3 56.00 -7.46 44.93
N ALA A 4 55.68 -8.16 43.82
CA ALA A 4 55.37 -7.58 42.50
C ALA A 4 53.96 -7.05 42.46
N PRO A 5 53.72 -5.89 41.84
CA PRO A 5 52.30 -5.39 41.64
C PRO A 5 51.67 -6.08 40.45
N ILE A 6 50.47 -6.60 40.65
CA ILE A 6 49.60 -7.12 39.60
C ILE A 6 48.91 -5.92 38.91
N LEU A 7 49.28 -5.66 37.66
CA LEU A 7 48.59 -4.70 36.80
C LEU A 7 47.31 -5.38 36.23
N LEU A 8 46.14 -4.94 36.66
CA LEU A 8 44.88 -5.35 36.09
C LEU A 8 44.61 -4.50 34.82
N LEU A 9 44.76 -5.12 33.64
CA LEU A 9 44.37 -4.49 32.37
C LEU A 9 42.83 -4.58 32.24
N PHE A 10 42.13 -3.44 32.37
CA PHE A 10 40.72 -3.31 32.03
C PHE A 10 40.61 -3.15 30.51
N ALA A 11 40.21 -4.19 29.78
CA ALA A 11 39.88 -4.11 28.38
C ALA A 11 38.48 -3.49 28.25
N LEU A 12 38.40 -2.23 27.80
CA LEU A 12 37.13 -1.57 27.42
C LEU A 12 36.64 -2.20 26.10
N PHE A 13 35.65 -3.05 26.18
CA PHE A 13 34.89 -3.50 24.99
C PHE A 13 33.98 -2.33 24.54
N LEU A 14 34.41 -1.55 23.54
CA LEU A 14 33.51 -0.69 22.78
C LEU A 14 32.60 -1.61 21.93
N ALA A 15 31.40 -1.84 22.41
CA ALA A 15 30.34 -2.41 21.57
C ALA A 15 30.03 -1.41 20.45
N CYS A 16 30.53 -1.63 19.24
CA CYS A 16 30.04 -0.94 18.05
C CYS A 16 28.57 -1.32 17.87
N VAL A 17 27.69 -0.44 18.26
CA VAL A 17 26.25 -0.54 17.90
C VAL A 17 26.18 -0.26 16.40
N SER A 18 26.16 -1.32 15.59
CA SER A 18 25.89 -1.21 14.16
C SER A 18 24.43 -0.76 14.01
N HIS A 19 24.21 0.53 13.75
CA HIS A 19 22.91 1.01 13.33
C HIS A 19 22.67 0.48 11.91
N ALA A 20 21.56 -0.24 11.72
CA ALA A 20 21.10 -0.58 10.38
C ALA A 20 20.89 0.72 9.57
N ALA A 21 21.18 0.68 8.27
CA ALA A 21 20.91 1.83 7.41
C ALA A 21 19.43 2.21 7.49
N PRO A 22 19.09 3.51 7.47
CA PRO A 22 17.70 3.94 7.54
C PRO A 22 16.91 3.45 6.32
N ILE A 23 15.64 3.12 6.53
CA ILE A 23 14.70 2.72 5.49
C ILE A 23 14.44 3.94 4.58
N ARG A 24 14.67 3.79 3.28
CA ARG A 24 14.47 4.87 2.30
C ARG A 24 13.01 4.90 1.88
N VAL A 25 12.30 5.95 2.28
CA VAL A 25 10.88 6.18 2.00
C VAL A 25 10.74 7.28 0.96
N VAL A 26 9.99 7.01 -0.09
CA VAL A 26 9.56 8.03 -1.04
C VAL A 26 8.06 8.22 -0.88
N VAL A 27 7.63 9.46 -0.64
CA VAL A 27 6.22 9.85 -0.64
C VAL A 27 5.92 10.55 -1.95
N TRP A 28 5.12 9.92 -2.80
CA TRP A 28 4.68 10.44 -4.08
C TRP A 28 3.26 10.98 -4.00
N ASP A 29 3.06 12.19 -4.53
CA ASP A 29 1.80 12.93 -4.49
C ASP A 29 1.44 13.49 -5.89
N GLU A 30 0.21 13.28 -6.36
CA GLU A 30 -0.25 13.88 -7.61
C GLU A 30 -0.39 15.41 -7.55
N GLN A 31 -0.36 16.01 -6.37
CA GLN A 31 -0.60 17.42 -6.07
C GLN A 31 -1.97 17.92 -6.57
N ALA A 32 -3.02 17.27 -6.09
CA ALA A 32 -4.39 17.67 -6.39
C ALA A 32 -4.63 19.14 -5.97
N PRO A 33 -5.09 20.03 -6.87
CA PRO A 33 -5.30 21.44 -6.53
C PRO A 33 -6.28 21.65 -5.38
N ALA A 34 -7.26 20.76 -5.21
CA ALA A 34 -8.25 20.81 -4.14
C ALA A 34 -7.62 20.62 -2.74
N ALA A 35 -6.50 19.92 -2.63
CA ALA A 35 -5.79 19.69 -1.37
C ALA A 35 -5.31 21.00 -0.69
N LYS A 36 -5.11 22.09 -1.44
CA LYS A 36 -4.77 23.40 -0.90
C LYS A 36 -5.84 23.98 0.04
N LYS A 37 -7.04 23.44 0.04
CA LYS A 37 -8.10 23.83 1.00
C LYS A 37 -7.80 23.32 2.42
N ALA A 38 -7.14 22.20 2.54
CA ALA A 38 -6.89 21.52 3.81
C ALA A 38 -5.41 21.49 4.20
N TYR A 39 -4.49 21.51 3.23
CA TYR A 39 -3.04 21.37 3.45
C TYR A 39 -2.28 22.57 2.94
N THR A 40 -1.37 23.13 3.75
CA THR A 40 -0.58 24.32 3.41
C THR A 40 0.39 24.05 2.26
N ASN A 41 1.08 22.90 2.29
CA ASN A 41 2.01 22.46 1.26
C ASN A 41 1.30 21.51 0.27
N SER A 42 1.49 20.22 0.47
CA SER A 42 0.76 19.16 -0.21
C SER A 42 0.49 18.01 0.78
N ILE A 43 -0.38 17.10 0.41
CA ILE A 43 -0.67 15.92 1.22
C ILE A 43 0.61 15.09 1.40
N GLY A 44 1.33 14.84 0.31
CA GLY A 44 2.58 14.07 0.35
C GLY A 44 3.64 14.72 1.24
N GLU A 45 3.80 16.04 1.19
CA GLU A 45 4.75 16.74 2.06
C GLU A 45 4.31 16.70 3.52
N HIS A 46 3.01 16.86 3.80
CA HIS A 46 2.48 16.76 5.17
C HIS A 46 2.75 15.37 5.78
N ILE A 47 2.55 14.29 5.02
CA ILE A 47 2.89 12.94 5.45
C ILE A 47 4.41 12.80 5.64
N ALA A 48 5.21 13.32 4.70
CA ALA A 48 6.66 13.25 4.76
C ALA A 48 7.24 14.01 5.96
N GLU A 49 6.68 15.17 6.33
CA GLU A 49 7.06 15.93 7.53
C GLU A 49 6.92 15.06 8.78
N TYR A 50 5.81 14.36 8.95
CA TYR A 50 5.64 13.43 10.08
C TYR A 50 6.66 12.27 10.02
N LEU A 51 6.81 11.64 8.86
CA LEU A 51 7.71 10.48 8.72
C LEU A 51 9.18 10.83 9.00
N ARG A 52 9.61 12.05 8.67
CA ARG A 52 10.97 12.56 9.00
C ARG A 52 11.23 12.66 10.51
N THR A 53 10.18 12.64 11.36
CA THR A 53 10.35 12.60 12.81
C THR A 53 10.70 11.21 13.34
N LEU A 54 10.55 10.16 12.51
CA LEU A 54 10.83 8.78 12.87
C LEU A 54 12.30 8.45 12.57
N PRO A 55 13.10 8.04 13.59
CA PRO A 55 14.56 7.98 13.46
C PRO A 55 15.09 6.93 12.48
N ASP A 56 14.31 5.88 12.21
CA ASP A 56 14.69 4.76 11.34
C ASP A 56 14.38 5.03 9.86
N LEU A 57 13.80 6.18 9.52
CA LEU A 57 13.37 6.53 8.17
C LEU A 57 14.21 7.65 7.54
N SER A 58 14.58 7.47 6.26
CA SER A 58 15.11 8.52 5.39
C SER A 58 14.06 8.87 4.34
N VAL A 59 13.45 10.07 4.41
CA VAL A 59 12.21 10.38 3.70
C VAL A 59 12.41 11.48 2.66
N LYS A 60 12.04 11.16 1.42
CA LYS A 60 11.97 12.09 0.29
C LYS A 60 10.51 12.26 -0.14
N SER A 61 10.04 13.49 -0.27
CA SER A 61 8.75 13.82 -0.90
C SER A 61 8.99 14.21 -2.35
N VAL A 62 8.20 13.66 -3.25
CA VAL A 62 8.22 13.93 -4.70
C VAL A 62 6.81 14.01 -5.25
N SER A 63 6.65 14.58 -6.43
CA SER A 63 5.33 14.81 -6.99
C SER A 63 5.25 14.56 -8.49
N LEU A 64 4.01 14.46 -8.98
CA LEU A 64 3.71 14.40 -10.40
C LEU A 64 4.28 15.61 -11.19
N ASN A 65 4.46 16.75 -10.54
CA ASN A 65 4.94 17.99 -11.18
C ASN A 65 6.47 18.10 -11.23
N ASP A 66 7.20 17.20 -10.57
CA ASP A 66 8.67 17.16 -10.58
C ASP A 66 9.19 16.57 -11.90
N PRO A 67 10.46 16.82 -12.27
CA PRO A 67 11.10 16.14 -13.39
C PRO A 67 10.90 14.62 -13.30
N ASP A 68 10.68 13.98 -14.46
CA ASP A 68 10.33 12.54 -14.53
C ASP A 68 9.14 12.16 -13.63
N GLN A 69 8.25 13.12 -13.38
CA GLN A 69 7.10 12.93 -12.46
C GLN A 69 7.53 12.53 -11.05
N GLY A 70 8.72 12.92 -10.60
CA GLY A 70 9.31 12.52 -9.33
C GLY A 70 9.80 11.07 -9.29
N LEU A 71 9.68 10.32 -10.39
CA LEU A 71 9.95 8.89 -10.51
C LEU A 71 11.14 8.59 -11.42
N SER A 72 12.23 9.36 -11.28
CA SER A 72 13.49 9.05 -11.95
C SER A 72 13.99 7.65 -11.56
N ASP A 73 14.82 7.03 -12.39
CA ASP A 73 15.43 5.74 -12.08
C ASP A 73 16.20 5.76 -10.75
N ASP A 74 16.87 6.88 -10.45
CA ASP A 74 17.54 7.06 -9.17
C ASP A 74 16.53 7.03 -8.00
N THR A 75 15.43 7.78 -8.11
CA THR A 75 14.38 7.81 -7.09
C THR A 75 13.78 6.41 -6.87
N ILE A 76 13.42 5.72 -7.94
CA ILE A 76 12.84 4.37 -7.82
C ILE A 76 13.87 3.37 -7.27
N ASN A 77 15.12 3.38 -7.74
CA ASN A 77 16.14 2.42 -7.33
C ASN A 77 16.63 2.64 -5.89
N ASN A 78 16.53 3.85 -5.36
CA ASN A 78 16.89 4.20 -4.00
C ASN A 78 15.67 4.30 -3.06
N CYS A 79 14.60 3.51 -3.31
CA CYS A 79 13.39 3.47 -2.53
C CYS A 79 13.15 2.06 -1.98
N ASP A 80 12.94 1.93 -0.67
CA ASP A 80 12.56 0.68 -0.02
C ASP A 80 11.05 0.62 0.22
N VAL A 81 10.43 1.78 0.50
CA VAL A 81 8.98 1.93 0.65
C VAL A 81 8.49 3.13 -0.15
N LEU A 82 7.58 2.89 -1.09
CA LEU A 82 6.91 3.92 -1.86
C LEU A 82 5.50 4.15 -1.28
N ILE A 83 5.22 5.37 -0.84
CA ILE A 83 3.89 5.80 -0.39
C ILE A 83 3.27 6.58 -1.54
N TRP A 84 2.10 6.15 -1.98
CA TRP A 84 1.43 6.69 -3.16
C TRP A 84 0.11 7.34 -2.79
N TRP A 85 0.00 8.63 -3.02
CA TRP A 85 -1.25 9.37 -2.92
C TRP A 85 -1.66 9.93 -4.27
N SER A 86 -2.85 9.60 -4.75
CA SER A 86 -3.46 10.16 -5.97
C SER A 86 -4.98 10.11 -5.89
N HIS A 87 -5.64 10.98 -6.67
CA HIS A 87 -7.09 11.08 -6.74
C HIS A 87 -7.59 11.12 -8.19
N THR A 88 -7.23 12.17 -8.94
CA THR A 88 -7.77 12.39 -10.28
C THR A 88 -6.82 12.00 -11.40
N LYS A 89 -5.51 11.91 -11.11
CA LYS A 89 -4.46 11.63 -12.10
C LYS A 89 -3.86 10.23 -11.97
N ASN A 90 -4.67 9.27 -11.52
CA ASN A 90 -4.29 7.89 -11.28
C ASN A 90 -3.63 7.18 -12.49
N LYS A 91 -3.88 7.67 -13.72
CA LYS A 91 -3.34 7.10 -14.97
C LYS A 91 -2.19 7.90 -15.57
N ALA A 92 -1.74 8.98 -14.91
CA ALA A 92 -0.76 9.91 -15.47
C ALA A 92 0.66 9.33 -15.58
N VAL A 93 1.03 8.40 -14.68
CA VAL A 93 2.37 7.80 -14.70
C VAL A 93 2.50 6.82 -15.87
N PRO A 94 3.60 6.88 -16.65
CA PRO A 94 3.86 5.99 -17.78
C PRO A 94 3.98 4.52 -17.38
N ASP A 95 3.62 3.62 -18.28
CA ASP A 95 3.56 2.18 -18.00
C ASP A 95 4.95 1.57 -17.74
N ASP A 96 6.01 2.08 -18.34
CA ASP A 96 7.39 1.64 -18.09
C ASP A 96 7.80 1.90 -16.63
N LYS A 97 7.45 3.07 -16.06
CA LYS A 97 7.70 3.39 -14.65
C LYS A 97 6.84 2.53 -13.72
N VAL A 98 5.58 2.31 -14.07
CA VAL A 98 4.69 1.40 -13.33
C VAL A 98 5.30 -0.01 -13.31
N ASN A 99 5.72 -0.52 -14.47
CA ASN A 99 6.33 -1.84 -14.58
C ASN A 99 7.64 -1.96 -13.78
N GLN A 100 8.47 -0.91 -13.78
CA GLN A 100 9.69 -0.86 -12.98
C GLN A 100 9.37 -0.99 -11.47
N ILE A 101 8.40 -0.21 -10.97
CA ILE A 101 7.96 -0.25 -9.57
C ILE A 101 7.40 -1.63 -9.22
N VAL A 102 6.48 -2.16 -10.02
CA VAL A 102 5.84 -3.47 -9.77
C VAL A 102 6.86 -4.61 -9.80
N ASN A 103 7.83 -4.58 -10.71
CA ASN A 103 8.92 -5.56 -10.73
C ASN A 103 9.77 -5.50 -9.46
N ARG A 104 10.02 -4.32 -8.91
CA ARG A 104 10.71 -4.16 -7.64
C ARG A 104 9.91 -4.68 -6.45
N ILE A 105 8.58 -4.50 -6.47
CA ILE A 105 7.69 -5.12 -5.46
C ILE A 105 7.79 -6.65 -5.57
N LYS A 106 7.64 -7.20 -6.76
CA LYS A 106 7.68 -8.65 -6.99
C LYS A 106 8.97 -9.31 -6.51
N ASN A 107 10.10 -8.66 -6.68
CA ASN A 107 11.39 -9.22 -6.26
C ASN A 107 11.74 -8.93 -4.79
N GLY A 108 10.91 -8.15 -4.08
CA GLY A 108 11.05 -7.84 -2.66
C GLY A 108 12.02 -6.69 -2.35
N SER A 109 12.41 -5.89 -3.34
CA SER A 109 13.30 -4.74 -3.16
C SER A 109 12.55 -3.41 -2.97
N LEU A 110 11.22 -3.43 -2.97
CA LEU A 110 10.33 -2.31 -2.71
C LEU A 110 9.02 -2.80 -2.13
N SER A 111 8.43 -2.05 -1.20
CA SER A 111 7.06 -2.21 -0.72
C SER A 111 6.24 -0.97 -1.04
N LEU A 112 4.92 -1.14 -1.24
CA LEU A 112 4.01 -0.08 -1.66
C LEU A 112 2.93 0.18 -0.61
N ILE A 113 2.76 1.43 -0.22
CA ILE A 113 1.63 1.91 0.59
C ILE A 113 0.76 2.78 -0.32
N VAL A 114 -0.50 2.41 -0.48
CA VAL A 114 -1.46 3.08 -1.36
C VAL A 114 -2.52 3.76 -0.52
N LEU A 115 -2.73 5.03 -0.75
CA LEU A 115 -3.60 5.86 0.07
C LEU A 115 -4.82 6.33 -0.72
N HIS A 116 -5.98 6.32 -0.07
CA HIS A 116 -7.22 6.91 -0.55
C HIS A 116 -7.63 6.45 -1.96
N SER A 117 -7.94 7.38 -2.87
CA SER A 117 -8.38 7.12 -4.26
C SER A 117 -7.28 6.54 -5.17
N ALA A 118 -6.05 6.41 -4.66
CA ALA A 118 -4.99 5.72 -5.39
C ALA A 118 -5.27 4.23 -5.65
N LEU A 119 -6.38 3.70 -5.16
CA LEU A 119 -6.90 2.36 -5.49
C LEU A 119 -7.08 2.15 -7.01
N THR A 120 -7.31 3.22 -7.78
CA THR A 120 -7.39 3.16 -9.25
C THR A 120 -6.09 3.56 -9.95
N SER A 121 -4.99 3.77 -9.21
CA SER A 121 -3.68 4.03 -9.80
C SER A 121 -3.15 2.81 -10.55
N LYS A 122 -2.45 3.05 -11.67
CA LYS A 122 -1.86 1.95 -12.44
C LYS A 122 -0.93 1.07 -11.61
N VAL A 123 -0.17 1.67 -10.68
CA VAL A 123 0.76 0.93 -9.83
C VAL A 123 0.03 -0.02 -8.87
N PHE A 124 -1.11 0.39 -8.32
CA PHE A 124 -1.92 -0.49 -7.50
C PHE A 124 -2.60 -1.58 -8.33
N ILE A 125 -3.25 -1.20 -9.44
CA ILE A 125 -3.93 -2.15 -10.35
C ILE A 125 -2.95 -3.25 -10.81
N GLU A 126 -1.76 -2.89 -11.30
CA GLU A 126 -0.78 -3.88 -11.76
C GLU A 126 -0.24 -4.72 -10.60
N SER A 127 -0.08 -4.17 -9.40
CA SER A 127 0.27 -4.96 -8.22
C SER A 127 -0.83 -5.99 -7.87
N MET A 128 -2.09 -5.60 -7.95
CA MET A 128 -3.23 -6.50 -7.73
C MET A 128 -3.39 -7.53 -8.86
N ASN A 129 -3.09 -7.16 -10.10
CA ASN A 129 -3.02 -8.09 -11.23
C ASN A 129 -1.97 -9.18 -11.00
N GLU A 130 -0.77 -8.81 -10.53
CA GLU A 130 0.29 -9.77 -10.19
C GLU A 130 -0.13 -10.70 -9.05
N ARG A 131 -0.79 -10.17 -8.02
CA ARG A 131 -1.35 -10.98 -6.94
C ARG A 131 -2.41 -11.95 -7.48
N ALA A 132 -3.33 -11.49 -8.32
CA ALA A 132 -4.36 -12.33 -8.91
C ALA A 132 -3.78 -13.43 -9.79
N ARG A 133 -2.76 -13.13 -10.60
CA ARG A 133 -2.04 -14.13 -11.41
C ARG A 133 -1.41 -15.21 -10.53
N SER A 134 -0.76 -14.80 -9.44
CA SER A 134 -0.13 -15.71 -8.49
C SER A 134 -1.15 -16.62 -7.78
N ASP A 135 -2.30 -16.07 -7.39
CA ASP A 135 -3.37 -16.85 -6.74
C ASP A 135 -4.05 -17.79 -7.74
N ALA A 136 -4.31 -17.33 -8.97
CA ALA A 136 -4.88 -18.13 -10.04
C ALA A 136 -3.98 -19.32 -10.41
N ALA A 137 -2.67 -19.13 -10.43
CA ALA A 137 -1.71 -20.20 -10.76
C ALA A 137 -1.83 -21.42 -9.86
N LYS A 138 -2.32 -21.26 -8.62
CA LYS A 138 -2.58 -22.37 -7.68
C LYS A 138 -3.84 -23.17 -8.01
N LEU A 139 -4.73 -22.63 -8.84
CA LEU A 139 -6.03 -23.19 -9.20
C LEU A 139 -6.03 -23.79 -10.62
N ILE A 140 -5.06 -23.43 -11.45
CA ILE A 140 -4.97 -23.81 -12.86
C ILE A 140 -4.40 -25.24 -12.96
N PRO A 141 -5.09 -26.17 -13.67
CA PRO A 141 -4.55 -27.51 -13.91
C PRO A 141 -3.23 -27.48 -14.67
N ALA A 142 -2.33 -28.42 -14.36
CA ALA A 142 -1.07 -28.58 -15.07
C ALA A 142 -1.32 -28.81 -16.57
N GLY A 143 -0.61 -28.06 -17.44
CA GLY A 143 -0.72 -28.16 -18.89
C GLY A 143 -1.91 -27.41 -19.50
N ALA A 144 -2.75 -26.74 -18.73
CA ALA A 144 -3.81 -25.90 -19.26
C ALA A 144 -3.20 -24.62 -19.93
N LYS A 145 -3.75 -24.26 -21.08
CA LYS A 145 -3.52 -22.92 -21.65
C LYS A 145 -4.18 -21.90 -20.73
N THR A 146 -3.51 -20.78 -20.47
CA THR A 146 -4.07 -19.72 -19.62
C THR A 146 -4.29 -18.45 -20.44
N GLU A 147 -5.48 -17.88 -20.32
CA GLU A 147 -5.82 -16.57 -20.85
C GLU A 147 -6.25 -15.64 -19.74
N TYR A 148 -5.70 -14.41 -19.73
CA TYR A 148 -6.04 -13.39 -18.76
C TYR A 148 -7.06 -12.43 -19.35
N ILE A 149 -8.19 -12.30 -18.65
CA ILE A 149 -9.29 -11.43 -19.04
C ILE A 149 -9.17 -10.14 -18.23
N LEU A 150 -8.88 -9.05 -18.92
CA LEU A 150 -8.88 -7.72 -18.32
C LEU A 150 -10.32 -7.28 -18.05
N PRO A 151 -10.59 -6.57 -16.94
CA PRO A 151 -11.88 -5.99 -16.70
C PRO A 151 -12.21 -4.99 -17.82
N LYS A 152 -13.47 -4.96 -18.24
CA LYS A 152 -13.95 -3.94 -19.13
C LYS A 152 -13.99 -2.59 -18.44
N ALA A 153 -14.02 -1.50 -19.22
CA ALA A 153 -13.99 -0.17 -18.68
C ALA A 153 -15.18 0.10 -17.73
N TYR A 154 -15.01 1.04 -16.83
CA TYR A 154 -15.89 1.53 -15.75
C TYR A 154 -17.40 1.64 -16.03
N LYS A 155 -17.85 1.54 -17.27
CA LYS A 155 -19.27 1.64 -17.66
C LYS A 155 -20.06 0.35 -17.51
N ASP A 156 -19.39 -0.78 -17.32
CA ASP A 156 -20.07 -2.05 -17.10
C ASP A 156 -20.49 -2.16 -15.62
N PRO A 157 -21.66 -2.77 -15.33
CA PRO A 157 -22.04 -3.05 -13.94
C PRO A 157 -20.93 -3.80 -13.24
N LEU A 158 -20.53 -3.32 -12.05
CA LEU A 158 -19.57 -4.03 -11.23
C LEU A 158 -20.15 -5.38 -10.81
N PRO A 159 -19.36 -6.47 -10.85
CA PRO A 159 -19.80 -7.75 -10.34
C PRO A 159 -20.20 -7.63 -8.86
N THR A 160 -21.32 -8.23 -8.50
CA THR A 160 -21.74 -8.34 -7.09
C THR A 160 -20.89 -9.36 -6.31
N ASP A 161 -20.21 -10.27 -7.02
CA ASP A 161 -19.32 -11.25 -6.44
C ASP A 161 -17.92 -10.65 -6.22
N PRO A 162 -17.46 -10.52 -4.96
CA PRO A 162 -16.14 -10.01 -4.63
C PRO A 162 -15.02 -11.01 -4.90
N LEU A 163 -15.31 -12.22 -5.40
CA LEU A 163 -14.28 -13.24 -5.63
C LEU A 163 -13.35 -12.83 -6.78
N THR A 164 -12.10 -12.57 -6.43
CA THR A 164 -11.02 -12.27 -7.37
C THR A 164 -9.75 -12.99 -6.90
N PRO A 165 -9.02 -13.68 -7.78
CA PRO A 165 -9.37 -13.92 -9.18
C PRO A 165 -10.52 -14.92 -9.33
N ARG A 166 -11.37 -14.70 -10.34
CA ARG A 166 -12.27 -15.74 -10.84
C ARG A 166 -11.53 -16.53 -11.90
N VAL A 167 -11.57 -17.85 -11.77
CA VAL A 167 -10.92 -18.76 -12.72
C VAL A 167 -11.99 -19.73 -13.27
N ASP A 168 -12.26 -19.64 -14.55
CA ASP A 168 -13.14 -20.56 -15.26
C ASP A 168 -12.28 -21.60 -16.00
N ILE A 169 -12.54 -22.89 -15.76
CA ILE A 169 -11.83 -23.99 -16.42
C ILE A 169 -12.72 -24.59 -17.50
N VAL A 170 -12.30 -24.49 -18.74
CA VAL A 170 -12.97 -25.09 -19.91
C VAL A 170 -12.20 -26.33 -20.35
N THR A 171 -12.85 -27.50 -20.24
CA THR A 171 -12.31 -28.78 -20.71
C THR A 171 -12.71 -29.03 -22.17
N ASN A 172 -11.97 -29.91 -22.85
CA ASN A 172 -12.20 -30.27 -24.27
C ASN A 172 -12.05 -29.09 -25.25
N TRP A 173 -11.17 -28.14 -24.92
CA TRP A 173 -10.80 -27.08 -25.86
C TRP A 173 -10.02 -27.70 -27.04
N PRO A 174 -10.37 -27.41 -28.30
CA PRO A 174 -9.91 -28.20 -29.47
C PRO A 174 -8.39 -28.35 -29.61
N GLU A 175 -7.63 -27.31 -29.20
CA GLU A 175 -6.17 -27.30 -29.41
C GLU A 175 -5.35 -27.64 -28.14
N HIS A 176 -5.96 -27.56 -26.96
CA HIS A 176 -5.24 -27.62 -25.68
C HIS A 176 -5.89 -28.53 -24.62
N ASN A 177 -6.98 -29.23 -24.94
CA ASN A 177 -7.77 -30.06 -24.01
C ASN A 177 -8.33 -29.29 -22.77
N THR A 178 -7.62 -28.30 -22.25
CA THR A 178 -8.04 -27.48 -21.10
C THR A 178 -7.59 -26.04 -21.30
N LEU A 179 -8.51 -25.10 -21.11
CA LEU A 179 -8.29 -23.65 -21.12
C LEU A 179 -8.70 -23.10 -19.75
N ALA A 180 -7.83 -22.32 -19.13
CA ALA A 180 -8.12 -21.54 -17.92
C ALA A 180 -8.33 -20.06 -18.30
N LEU A 181 -9.49 -19.52 -18.03
CA LEU A 181 -9.82 -18.10 -18.17
C LEU A 181 -9.65 -17.45 -16.79
N VAL A 182 -8.72 -16.55 -16.64
CA VAL A 182 -8.41 -15.84 -15.39
C VAL A 182 -8.91 -14.42 -15.50
N TYR A 183 -9.93 -14.07 -14.74
CA TYR A 183 -10.47 -12.71 -14.69
C TYR A 183 -9.68 -11.90 -13.68
N LEU A 184 -8.99 -10.85 -14.14
CA LEU A 184 -8.19 -9.96 -13.32
C LEU A 184 -9.09 -9.01 -12.50
N PRO A 185 -8.58 -8.46 -11.37
CA PRO A 185 -9.37 -7.57 -10.51
C PRO A 185 -9.69 -6.24 -11.19
N ILE A 186 -10.86 -5.69 -10.88
CA ILE A 186 -11.29 -4.39 -11.38
C ILE A 186 -10.59 -3.26 -10.61
N CYS A 187 -10.25 -3.49 -9.33
CA CYS A 187 -9.70 -2.50 -8.40
C CYS A 187 -10.60 -1.27 -8.22
N GLU A 188 -11.91 -1.49 -8.25
CA GLU A 188 -12.92 -0.45 -8.08
C GLU A 188 -13.82 -0.76 -6.88
N ILE A 189 -14.40 0.28 -6.30
CA ILE A 189 -15.45 0.24 -5.29
C ILE A 189 -16.81 0.36 -5.96
N THR A 190 -17.88 -0.13 -5.33
CA THR A 190 -19.24 -0.07 -5.92
C THR A 190 -19.85 1.33 -5.91
N GLY A 191 -19.30 2.23 -5.12
CA GLY A 191 -19.72 3.63 -5.07
C GLY A 191 -18.98 4.40 -3.98
N TRP A 192 -19.20 5.71 -3.99
CA TRP A 192 -18.59 6.63 -3.03
C TRP A 192 -19.52 7.79 -2.73
N ARG A 193 -19.27 8.50 -1.61
CA ARG A 193 -20.04 9.67 -1.21
C ARG A 193 -19.19 10.60 -0.36
N GLU A 194 -18.99 11.82 -0.84
CA GLU A 194 -18.29 12.90 -0.14
C GLU A 194 -19.27 13.65 0.77
N ASP A 195 -19.71 13.05 1.87
CA ASP A 195 -20.64 13.68 2.80
C ASP A 195 -19.96 14.40 3.98
N GLY A 196 -18.66 14.22 4.13
CA GLY A 196 -17.86 14.87 5.18
C GLY A 196 -18.27 14.51 6.60
N LYS A 197 -18.97 13.41 6.78
CA LYS A 197 -19.41 12.95 8.11
C LYS A 197 -18.31 12.13 8.79
N PRO A 198 -18.38 11.96 10.12
CA PRO A 198 -17.42 11.16 10.84
C PRO A 198 -17.58 9.66 10.53
N SER A 199 -16.49 8.93 10.73
CA SER A 199 -16.45 7.48 10.73
C SER A 199 -15.71 6.95 11.95
N HIS A 200 -15.91 5.67 12.22
CA HIS A 200 -15.32 4.95 13.33
C HIS A 200 -14.44 3.83 12.82
N VAL A 201 -13.17 3.81 13.21
CA VAL A 201 -12.20 2.80 12.79
C VAL A 201 -11.94 1.83 13.93
N THR A 202 -12.07 0.54 13.65
CA THR A 202 -11.74 -0.57 14.57
C THR A 202 -10.43 -1.22 14.12
N THR A 203 -9.50 -1.41 15.05
CA THR A 203 -8.27 -2.19 14.87
C THR A 203 -8.59 -3.67 15.00
N MET A 204 -8.66 -4.38 13.87
CA MET A 204 -9.02 -5.80 13.81
C MET A 204 -7.88 -6.72 14.25
N LEU A 205 -6.64 -6.32 14.00
CA LEU A 205 -5.41 -7.07 14.32
C LEU A 205 -4.47 -6.21 15.17
N PRO A 206 -4.74 -6.04 16.48
CA PRO A 206 -3.97 -5.13 17.34
C PRO A 206 -2.51 -5.54 17.53
N ASP A 207 -2.18 -6.84 17.38
CA ASP A 207 -0.82 -7.36 17.50
C ASP A 207 -0.01 -7.23 16.18
N HIS A 208 -0.65 -6.82 15.09
CA HIS A 208 0.04 -6.62 13.83
C HIS A 208 0.99 -5.40 13.92
N PRO A 209 2.23 -5.46 13.39
CA PRO A 209 3.19 -4.37 13.47
C PRO A 209 2.65 -3.01 12.98
N ILE A 210 1.82 -3.00 11.94
CA ILE A 210 1.17 -1.78 11.42
C ILE A 210 0.21 -1.16 12.45
N ALA A 211 -0.36 -1.96 13.36
CA ALA A 211 -1.27 -1.49 14.42
C ALA A 211 -0.55 -1.10 15.72
N ARG A 212 0.78 -1.17 15.78
CA ARG A 212 1.55 -0.90 16.99
C ARG A 212 1.26 0.48 17.58
N GLY A 213 0.74 0.51 18.82
CA GLY A 213 0.40 1.74 19.53
C GLY A 213 -0.76 2.54 18.94
N VAL A 214 -1.53 1.95 18.03
CA VAL A 214 -2.82 2.46 17.57
C VAL A 214 -3.89 2.01 18.56
N PRO A 215 -4.84 2.88 18.94
CA PRO A 215 -5.97 2.48 19.81
C PRO A 215 -6.79 1.34 19.17
N LYS A 216 -7.48 0.57 20.01
CA LYS A 216 -8.43 -0.44 19.54
C LYS A 216 -9.50 0.15 18.64
N GLU A 217 -9.90 1.38 18.95
CA GLU A 217 -10.92 2.13 18.22
C GLU A 217 -10.54 3.61 18.19
N PHE A 218 -10.83 4.30 17.10
CA PHE A 218 -10.66 5.76 16.98
C PHE A 218 -11.60 6.33 15.91
N ASP A 219 -11.91 7.62 16.04
CA ASP A 219 -12.78 8.32 15.10
C ASP A 219 -11.98 9.14 14.09
N ILE A 220 -12.55 9.26 12.90
CA ILE A 220 -12.15 10.21 11.86
C ILE A 220 -13.25 11.26 11.76
N ALA A 221 -12.92 12.53 11.99
CA ALA A 221 -13.91 13.58 12.13
C ALA A 221 -14.68 13.87 10.84
N GLN A 222 -13.99 13.79 9.70
CA GLN A 222 -14.56 13.98 8.36
C GLN A 222 -13.92 13.01 7.39
N THR A 223 -14.73 12.34 6.58
CA THR A 223 -14.23 11.38 5.60
C THR A 223 -15.16 11.28 4.39
N GLU A 224 -14.66 10.69 3.34
CA GLU A 224 -15.44 10.20 2.21
C GLU A 224 -15.85 8.75 2.46
N VAL A 225 -17.09 8.40 2.13
CA VAL A 225 -17.59 7.03 2.22
C VAL A 225 -17.19 6.24 0.98
N TYR A 226 -16.62 5.06 1.17
CA TYR A 226 -16.43 4.06 0.12
C TYR A 226 -17.33 2.86 0.37
N LEU A 227 -17.89 2.31 -0.70
CA LEU A 227 -18.85 1.21 -0.62
C LEU A 227 -18.23 -0.11 -1.05
N GLU A 228 -18.42 -1.14 -0.24
CA GLU A 228 -18.12 -2.52 -0.60
C GLU A 228 -19.18 -3.07 -1.60
N PRO A 229 -18.83 -4.09 -2.40
CA PRO A 229 -17.55 -4.75 -2.43
C PRO A 229 -16.47 -3.93 -3.13
N PHE A 230 -15.26 -3.91 -2.56
CA PHE A 230 -14.05 -3.46 -3.23
C PHE A 230 -13.43 -4.64 -3.97
N HIS A 231 -13.41 -4.58 -5.29
CA HIS A 231 -13.02 -5.66 -6.19
C HIS A 231 -11.51 -5.81 -6.30
N VAL A 232 -10.91 -6.42 -5.29
CA VAL A 232 -9.48 -6.71 -5.21
C VAL A 232 -9.28 -8.19 -4.84
N PRO A 233 -8.10 -8.78 -5.09
CA PRO A 233 -7.77 -10.10 -4.57
C PRO A 233 -7.99 -10.15 -3.05
N LYS A 234 -8.34 -11.33 -2.54
CA LYS A 234 -8.48 -11.52 -1.10
C LYS A 234 -7.20 -11.06 -0.38
N PRO A 235 -7.28 -10.09 0.54
CA PRO A 235 -6.12 -9.65 1.30
C PRO A 235 -5.60 -10.76 2.22
N ASP A 236 -4.29 -10.76 2.48
CA ASP A 236 -3.67 -11.65 3.45
C ASP A 236 -4.08 -11.26 4.88
N ALA A 237 -4.29 -9.94 5.10
CA ALA A 237 -4.80 -9.41 6.36
C ALA A 237 -5.70 -8.19 6.12
N VAL A 238 -6.77 -8.08 6.91
CA VAL A 238 -7.55 -6.86 7.11
C VAL A 238 -7.22 -6.37 8.52
N ILE A 239 -6.41 -5.31 8.59
CA ILE A 239 -5.86 -4.80 9.86
C ILE A 239 -6.80 -3.79 10.49
N PHE A 240 -7.48 -2.98 9.66
CA PHE A 240 -8.43 -1.98 10.09
C PHE A 240 -9.75 -2.12 9.34
N HIS A 241 -10.82 -1.90 10.07
CA HIS A 241 -12.18 -1.85 9.54
C HIS A 241 -12.83 -0.51 9.90
N GLU A 242 -13.62 0.05 9.02
CA GLU A 242 -14.24 1.35 9.21
C GLU A 242 -15.74 1.26 9.05
N LYS A 243 -16.46 1.90 9.97
CA LYS A 243 -17.90 2.05 9.94
C LYS A 243 -18.25 3.52 9.81
N TYR A 244 -19.02 3.84 8.80
CA TYR A 244 -19.50 5.19 8.54
C TYR A 244 -20.73 5.51 9.38
N SER A 245 -20.96 6.81 9.64
CA SER A 245 -22.09 7.25 10.44
C SER A 245 -23.46 6.91 9.81
N SER A 246 -23.51 6.65 8.51
CA SER A 246 -24.68 6.18 7.79
C SER A 246 -24.92 4.68 7.83
N GLY A 247 -23.97 3.92 8.43
CA GLY A 247 -24.09 2.49 8.71
C GLY A 247 -23.35 1.56 7.77
N GLU A 248 -22.82 2.05 6.64
CA GLU A 248 -21.99 1.26 5.74
C GLU A 248 -20.64 0.94 6.39
N GLU A 249 -20.00 -0.12 5.93
CA GLU A 249 -18.73 -0.59 6.45
C GLU A 249 -17.74 -0.82 5.31
N PHE A 250 -16.43 -0.63 5.59
CA PHE A 250 -15.35 -0.80 4.61
C PHE A 250 -14.09 -1.39 5.24
N ARG A 251 -13.42 -2.27 4.51
CA ARG A 251 -12.09 -2.78 4.87
C ARG A 251 -11.05 -1.70 4.63
N THR A 252 -10.80 -0.85 5.61
CA THR A 252 -10.03 0.38 5.42
C THR A 252 -8.52 0.21 5.46
N GLY A 253 -8.02 -0.92 6.00
CA GLY A 253 -6.57 -1.22 6.04
C GLY A 253 -6.30 -2.67 5.63
N MET A 254 -5.87 -2.88 4.39
CA MET A 254 -5.68 -4.19 3.78
C MET A 254 -4.23 -4.42 3.35
N LEU A 255 -3.72 -5.63 3.56
CA LEU A 255 -2.36 -6.03 3.24
C LEU A 255 -2.34 -7.22 2.28
N TRP A 256 -1.47 -7.17 1.29
CA TRP A 256 -1.18 -8.27 0.35
C TRP A 256 0.33 -8.49 0.23
N SER A 257 0.72 -9.75 0.08
CA SER A 257 2.01 -10.15 -0.46
C SER A 257 1.92 -10.16 -1.99
N VAL A 258 2.84 -9.51 -2.67
CA VAL A 258 2.94 -9.49 -4.13
C VAL A 258 4.35 -9.94 -4.52
N GLY A 259 4.48 -11.17 -4.96
CA GLY A 259 5.79 -11.82 -5.07
C GLY A 259 6.47 -11.91 -3.71
N LYS A 260 7.64 -11.26 -3.55
CA LYS A 260 8.38 -11.17 -2.28
C LYS A 260 8.16 -9.85 -1.53
N GLY A 261 7.50 -8.86 -2.15
CA GLY A 261 7.21 -7.57 -1.54
C GLY A 261 5.78 -7.50 -0.99
N LYS A 262 5.45 -6.33 -0.45
CA LYS A 262 4.16 -6.08 0.20
C LYS A 262 3.47 -4.87 -0.40
N VAL A 263 2.13 -4.93 -0.42
CA VAL A 263 1.26 -3.80 -0.76
C VAL A 263 0.28 -3.61 0.39
N PHE A 264 0.24 -2.40 0.94
CA PHE A 264 -0.72 -2.02 1.96
C PHE A 264 -1.60 -0.91 1.42
N TYR A 265 -2.91 -1.13 1.40
CA TYR A 265 -3.90 -0.12 1.06
C TYR A 265 -4.52 0.44 2.34
N PHE A 266 -4.56 1.77 2.44
CA PHE A 266 -5.17 2.46 3.57
C PHE A 266 -6.05 3.60 3.08
N ARG A 267 -7.37 3.47 3.30
CA ARG A 267 -8.38 4.31 2.68
C ARG A 267 -8.51 5.72 3.26
N PRO A 268 -8.39 5.96 4.59
CA PRO A 268 -8.89 7.19 5.19
C PRO A 268 -8.33 8.45 4.56
N GLU A 269 -9.21 9.41 4.41
CA GLU A 269 -9.01 10.79 3.98
C GLU A 269 -9.76 11.13 2.68
N HIS A 270 -9.88 12.40 2.40
CA HIS A 270 -10.22 13.04 1.12
C HIS A 270 -9.44 14.36 1.05
N GLU A 271 -8.98 14.80 -0.12
CA GLU A 271 -8.08 15.93 -0.26
C GLU A 271 -8.61 17.27 0.26
N THR A 272 -9.92 17.39 0.44
CA THR A 272 -10.57 18.61 0.98
C THR A 272 -10.75 18.57 2.49
N PHE A 273 -10.44 17.43 3.15
CA PHE A 273 -10.53 17.25 4.60
C PHE A 273 -9.14 17.18 5.24
N GLN A 274 -9.06 17.34 6.54
CA GLN A 274 -7.81 17.31 7.29
C GLN A 274 -7.54 15.89 7.87
N GLY A 275 -7.76 14.84 7.08
CA GLY A 275 -7.64 13.46 7.54
C GLY A 275 -6.25 13.10 8.05
N TYR A 276 -5.20 13.51 7.34
CA TYR A 276 -3.80 13.23 7.75
C TYR A 276 -3.31 14.10 8.92
N PHE A 277 -4.13 15.00 9.49
CA PHE A 277 -3.84 15.59 10.79
C PHE A 277 -4.23 14.68 11.96
N ASN A 278 -4.97 13.58 11.71
CA ASN A 278 -5.26 12.60 12.74
C ASN A 278 -3.98 11.81 13.10
N PRO A 279 -3.52 11.86 14.36
CA PRO A 279 -2.26 11.22 14.75
C PRO A 279 -2.28 9.69 14.63
N ASN A 280 -3.46 9.06 14.70
CA ASN A 280 -3.58 7.61 14.52
C ASN A 280 -3.38 7.22 13.05
N ILE A 281 -3.88 8.03 12.10
CA ILE A 281 -3.68 7.82 10.67
C ILE A 281 -2.20 7.93 10.31
N LEU A 282 -1.52 9.00 10.76
CA LEU A 282 -0.09 9.16 10.53
C LEU A 282 0.73 8.05 11.18
N LYS A 283 0.37 7.63 12.41
CA LYS A 283 1.02 6.51 13.09
C LYS A 283 0.89 5.20 12.31
N ILE A 284 -0.27 4.91 11.74
CA ILE A 284 -0.50 3.72 10.90
C ILE A 284 0.43 3.75 9.67
N ILE A 285 0.52 4.90 9.00
CA ILE A 285 1.40 5.07 7.83
C ILE A 285 2.87 4.91 8.23
N GLY A 286 3.29 5.51 9.35
CA GLY A 286 4.66 5.37 9.88
C GLY A 286 5.00 3.93 10.25
N ASN A 287 4.14 3.25 10.99
CA ASN A 287 4.31 1.84 11.33
C ASN A 287 4.40 0.94 10.08
N ALA A 288 3.56 1.22 9.07
CA ALA A 288 3.59 0.49 7.80
C ALA A 288 4.94 0.69 7.09
N ALA A 289 5.44 1.94 7.01
CA ALA A 289 6.72 2.25 6.40
C ALA A 289 7.89 1.56 7.14
N GLU A 290 7.93 1.64 8.47
CA GLU A 290 8.96 1.00 9.29
C GLU A 290 8.95 -0.53 9.17
N TRP A 291 7.77 -1.15 9.16
CA TRP A 291 7.68 -2.60 9.10
C TRP A 291 7.92 -3.13 7.68
N MET A 292 7.28 -2.54 6.67
CA MET A 292 7.38 -3.01 5.28
C MET A 292 8.74 -2.73 4.63
N GLY A 293 9.52 -1.79 5.16
CA GLY A 293 10.86 -1.47 4.68
C GLY A 293 11.95 -2.38 5.25
N LYS A 294 11.65 -3.23 6.24
CA LYS A 294 12.63 -4.17 6.83
C LYS A 294 12.76 -5.41 5.95
N PRO A 295 14.00 -5.89 5.70
CA PRO A 295 14.20 -7.14 4.99
C PRO A 295 13.52 -8.31 5.71
N GLY A 296 12.76 -9.12 4.98
CA GLY A 296 12.14 -10.34 5.53
C GLY A 296 10.94 -10.11 6.45
N SER A 297 10.40 -8.90 6.45
CA SER A 297 9.18 -8.56 7.22
C SER A 297 7.93 -9.27 6.68
#